data_91b9de747516e25a6fa211d016f00480
#
_entry.id   91b9de747516e25a6fa211d016f00480
#
_cell.length_a   1.000
_cell.length_b   1.000
_cell.length_c   1.000
_cell.angle_alpha   90.00
_cell.angle_beta   90.00
_cell.angle_gamma   90.00
#
_symmetry.space_group_name_H-M   'P 1'
#
loop_
_entity.id
_entity.type
_entity.pdbx_description
1 polymer ?
#
loop_
_entity_poly.entity_id
_entity_poly.type
_entity_poly.pdbx_seq_one_letter_code
_entity_poly.pdbx_strand_id
1 'polypeptide(L)'
;MKTRAFYSLIQYCPDFARREAMNVGLVLVAPSLGGAMVRVTTNTSRVRTCLAKRAPAQMIHGQLRNIAHLLERKRHSIHSMKDLVNIAEMQGNEIQLTEPVEIVLEGSQDPLTPLYDRLVESVEHKKKRRTPLRTQLERRLKAAKVLKFVDESPNVKPAGLEELPLSFDFGYQNGTYNLIETKALGHLESEPALVNQLVGAAGWGGLLAAHPDPQVGELRLTLVAEFGPHQRDVLPKMRRILSEADTTLVDAANLDSLVHSIASSGQRH
;
A
#
# COMPACT_ATOMS: atom_id res chain seq x y z
N MET A 1 -24.11 -5.01 -30.39
CA MET A 1 -24.61 -6.37 -30.63
C MET A 1 -24.55 -7.12 -29.32
N LYS A 2 -25.64 -7.76 -28.86
CA LYS A 2 -25.65 -8.52 -27.60
C LYS A 2 -25.20 -9.95 -27.91
N THR A 3 -24.19 -10.45 -27.20
CA THR A 3 -23.62 -11.78 -27.40
C THR A 3 -23.79 -12.59 -26.12
N ARG A 4 -24.34 -13.81 -26.24
CA ARG A 4 -24.36 -14.76 -25.10
C ARG A 4 -22.97 -15.33 -24.87
N ALA A 5 -22.60 -15.38 -23.61
CA ALA A 5 -21.34 -15.93 -23.15
C ALA A 5 -21.53 -16.59 -21.79
N PHE A 6 -20.55 -17.36 -21.33
CA PHE A 6 -20.53 -17.94 -19.99
C PHE A 6 -19.14 -17.81 -19.39
N TYR A 7 -19.08 -17.67 -18.10
CA TYR A 7 -17.81 -17.62 -17.38
C TYR A 7 -17.78 -18.57 -16.20
N SER A 8 -16.59 -19.03 -15.86
CA SER A 8 -16.28 -19.67 -14.58
C SER A 8 -15.15 -18.93 -13.90
N LEU A 9 -15.23 -18.82 -12.57
CA LEU A 9 -14.13 -18.32 -11.78
C LEU A 9 -13.09 -19.42 -11.56
N ILE A 10 -11.83 -19.07 -11.64
CA ILE A 10 -10.73 -19.91 -11.20
C ILE A 10 -10.49 -19.55 -9.75
N GLN A 11 -10.64 -20.51 -8.85
CA GLN A 11 -10.48 -20.34 -7.40
C GLN A 11 -9.29 -21.13 -6.88
N TYR A 12 -8.59 -20.53 -5.93
CA TYR A 12 -7.60 -21.21 -5.11
C TYR A 12 -8.25 -21.60 -3.78
N CYS A 13 -8.28 -22.90 -3.48
CA CYS A 13 -8.86 -23.49 -2.29
C CYS A 13 -7.87 -24.47 -1.65
N PRO A 14 -7.02 -24.03 -0.70
CA PRO A 14 -5.97 -24.86 -0.12
C PRO A 14 -6.53 -25.97 0.81
N ASP A 15 -7.74 -25.80 1.31
CA ASP A 15 -8.41 -26.76 2.21
C ASP A 15 -9.89 -26.87 1.82
N PHE A 16 -10.23 -27.97 1.16
CA PHE A 16 -11.60 -28.26 0.73
C PHE A 16 -12.58 -28.47 1.89
N ALA A 17 -12.09 -28.96 3.03
CA ALA A 17 -12.95 -29.20 4.20
C ALA A 17 -13.45 -27.87 4.78
N ARG A 18 -12.64 -26.84 4.73
CA ARG A 18 -12.97 -25.50 5.21
C ARG A 18 -13.79 -24.69 4.20
N ARG A 19 -13.78 -25.09 2.93
CA ARG A 19 -14.43 -24.37 1.82
C ARG A 19 -14.02 -22.90 1.70
N GLU A 20 -12.84 -22.55 2.20
CA GLU A 20 -12.28 -21.21 2.06
C GLU A 20 -11.59 -21.11 0.71
N ALA A 21 -12.17 -20.35 -0.20
CA ALA A 21 -11.65 -20.16 -1.53
C ALA A 21 -11.50 -18.69 -1.90
N MET A 22 -10.56 -18.39 -2.78
CA MET A 22 -10.31 -17.04 -3.32
C MET A 22 -10.26 -17.06 -4.84
N ASN A 23 -10.95 -16.11 -5.47
CA ASN A 23 -10.90 -15.94 -6.90
C ASN A 23 -9.50 -15.49 -7.33
N VAL A 24 -8.87 -16.27 -8.20
CA VAL A 24 -7.51 -16.05 -8.70
C VAL A 24 -7.44 -15.98 -10.22
N GLY A 25 -8.57 -16.16 -10.88
CA GLY A 25 -8.68 -16.08 -12.34
C GLY A 25 -10.11 -16.17 -12.81
N LEU A 26 -10.25 -15.98 -14.11
CA LEU A 26 -11.52 -16.02 -14.84
C LEU A 26 -11.29 -16.72 -16.18
N VAL A 27 -12.19 -17.62 -16.56
CA VAL A 27 -12.35 -18.11 -17.92
C VAL A 27 -13.70 -17.63 -18.46
N LEU A 28 -13.67 -16.99 -19.62
CA LEU A 28 -14.84 -16.50 -20.35
C LEU A 28 -14.94 -17.25 -21.67
N VAL A 29 -16.09 -17.85 -21.92
CA VAL A 29 -16.39 -18.55 -23.18
C VAL A 29 -17.41 -17.75 -23.95
N ALA A 30 -17.00 -17.25 -25.10
CA ALA A 30 -17.85 -16.53 -26.03
C ALA A 30 -17.68 -17.15 -27.44
N PRO A 31 -18.53 -18.09 -27.85
CA PRO A 31 -18.39 -18.82 -29.12
C PRO A 31 -18.27 -17.89 -30.34
N SER A 32 -18.99 -16.78 -30.32
CA SER A 32 -18.95 -15.76 -31.39
C SER A 32 -17.67 -14.94 -31.43
N LEU A 33 -16.83 -14.98 -30.36
CA LEU A 33 -15.56 -14.28 -30.27
C LEU A 33 -14.34 -15.21 -30.37
N GLY A 34 -14.55 -16.45 -30.87
CA GLY A 34 -13.47 -17.39 -31.15
C GLY A 34 -13.11 -18.35 -30.00
N GLY A 35 -14.00 -18.55 -29.04
CA GLY A 35 -13.86 -19.58 -28.01
C GLY A 35 -13.56 -19.05 -26.60
N ALA A 36 -12.76 -19.81 -25.84
CA ALA A 36 -12.43 -19.47 -24.47
C ALA A 36 -11.29 -18.43 -24.38
N MET A 37 -11.46 -17.48 -23.50
CA MET A 37 -10.44 -16.51 -23.06
C MET A 37 -10.17 -16.72 -21.58
N VAL A 38 -8.91 -16.72 -21.16
CA VAL A 38 -8.52 -16.95 -19.77
C VAL A 38 -7.60 -15.86 -19.26
N ARG A 39 -7.80 -15.49 -17.99
CA ARG A 39 -6.88 -14.59 -17.30
C ARG A 39 -6.74 -15.04 -15.85
N VAL A 40 -5.51 -15.15 -15.37
CA VAL A 40 -5.18 -15.45 -13.97
C VAL A 40 -4.42 -14.31 -13.34
N THR A 41 -4.51 -14.18 -12.01
CA THR A 41 -3.76 -13.13 -11.30
C THR A 41 -2.26 -13.40 -11.32
N THR A 42 -1.50 -12.34 -11.50
CA THR A 42 -0.03 -12.35 -11.30
C THR A 42 0.35 -11.98 -9.87
N ASN A 43 -0.60 -11.45 -9.09
CA ASN A 43 -0.37 -11.05 -7.70
C ASN A 43 -0.99 -12.07 -6.73
N THR A 44 -0.16 -12.97 -6.21
CA THR A 44 -0.59 -13.99 -5.24
C THR A 44 -0.51 -13.54 -3.78
N SER A 45 -0.18 -12.27 -3.50
CA SER A 45 -0.04 -11.76 -2.11
C SER A 45 -1.32 -11.92 -1.31
N ARG A 46 -2.50 -11.67 -1.88
CA ARG A 46 -3.80 -11.88 -1.21
C ARG A 46 -4.00 -13.33 -0.81
N VAL A 47 -3.76 -14.26 -1.74
CA VAL A 47 -3.88 -15.70 -1.49
C VAL A 47 -2.98 -16.10 -0.32
N ARG A 48 -1.73 -15.67 -0.34
CA ARG A 48 -0.75 -15.98 0.71
C ARG A 48 -1.13 -15.38 2.06
N THR A 49 -1.60 -14.14 2.08
CA THR A 49 -1.96 -13.46 3.32
C THR A 49 -3.21 -14.07 3.97
N CYS A 50 -4.23 -14.41 3.17
CA CYS A 50 -5.54 -14.82 3.68
C CYS A 50 -5.69 -16.34 3.83
N LEU A 51 -5.19 -17.14 2.87
CA LEU A 51 -5.47 -18.57 2.80
C LEU A 51 -4.22 -19.46 2.97
N ALA A 52 -3.10 -19.05 2.42
CA ALA A 52 -1.94 -19.93 2.24
C ALA A 52 -0.65 -19.31 2.81
N LYS A 53 -0.65 -18.89 4.06
CA LYS A 53 0.49 -18.19 4.71
C LYS A 53 1.82 -18.93 4.61
N ARG A 54 1.79 -20.27 4.52
CA ARG A 54 2.98 -21.12 4.46
C ARG A 54 3.33 -21.60 3.05
N ALA A 55 2.44 -21.40 2.06
CA ALA A 55 2.69 -21.86 0.70
C ALA A 55 3.71 -20.96 -0.01
N PRO A 56 4.74 -21.52 -0.68
CA PRO A 56 5.65 -20.74 -1.49
C PRO A 56 4.91 -20.04 -2.65
N ALA A 57 5.21 -18.76 -2.88
CA ALA A 57 4.58 -18.01 -3.97
C ALA A 57 4.76 -18.69 -5.34
N GLN A 58 5.94 -19.27 -5.57
CA GLN A 58 6.29 -19.98 -6.80
C GLN A 58 5.39 -21.18 -7.07
N MET A 59 4.98 -21.92 -6.02
CA MET A 59 4.07 -23.05 -6.15
C MET A 59 2.69 -22.58 -6.62
N ILE A 60 2.13 -21.54 -6.00
CA ILE A 60 0.83 -20.98 -6.40
C ILE A 60 0.90 -20.45 -7.83
N HIS A 61 1.96 -19.71 -8.19
CA HIS A 61 2.17 -19.22 -9.56
C HIS A 61 2.30 -20.36 -10.57
N GLY A 62 2.98 -21.45 -10.21
CA GLY A 62 3.11 -22.65 -11.06
C GLY A 62 1.75 -23.26 -11.34
N GLN A 63 0.94 -23.47 -10.32
CA GLN A 63 -0.42 -24.01 -10.46
C GLN A 63 -1.33 -23.10 -11.32
N LEU A 64 -1.30 -21.79 -11.09
CA LEU A 64 -2.08 -20.82 -11.89
C LEU A 64 -1.65 -20.81 -13.36
N ARG A 65 -0.36 -20.90 -13.63
CA ARG A 65 0.17 -20.98 -14.99
C ARG A 65 -0.27 -22.27 -15.68
N ASN A 66 -0.23 -23.39 -14.97
CA ASN A 66 -0.63 -24.68 -15.52
C ASN A 66 -2.10 -24.71 -15.93
N ILE A 67 -3.02 -24.18 -15.09
CA ILE A 67 -4.43 -24.10 -15.46
C ILE A 67 -4.67 -23.14 -16.61
N ALA A 68 -4.02 -21.98 -16.64
CA ALA A 68 -4.13 -21.03 -17.75
C ALA A 68 -3.69 -21.69 -19.07
N HIS A 69 -2.52 -22.36 -19.10
CA HIS A 69 -2.04 -23.07 -20.27
C HIS A 69 -2.97 -24.22 -20.72
N LEU A 70 -3.56 -24.95 -19.77
CA LEU A 70 -4.52 -26.00 -20.09
C LEU A 70 -5.74 -25.41 -20.83
N LEU A 71 -6.31 -24.33 -20.28
CA LEU A 71 -7.47 -23.67 -20.85
C LEU A 71 -7.16 -23.00 -22.19
N GLU A 72 -6.00 -22.36 -22.33
CA GLU A 72 -5.53 -21.78 -23.59
C GLU A 72 -5.35 -22.83 -24.69
N ARG A 73 -4.73 -23.98 -24.40
CA ARG A 73 -4.58 -25.06 -25.37
C ARG A 73 -5.91 -25.63 -25.82
N LYS A 74 -6.89 -25.69 -24.91
CA LYS A 74 -8.24 -26.18 -25.20
C LYS A 74 -9.20 -25.09 -25.70
N ARG A 75 -8.75 -23.85 -25.89
CA ARG A 75 -9.61 -22.69 -26.18
C ARG A 75 -10.59 -22.90 -27.34
N HIS A 76 -10.15 -23.63 -28.38
CA HIS A 76 -10.94 -23.92 -29.55
C HIS A 76 -11.84 -25.16 -29.42
N SER A 77 -11.75 -25.90 -28.32
CA SER A 77 -12.63 -27.03 -28.00
C SER A 77 -13.66 -26.72 -26.90
N ILE A 78 -13.59 -25.53 -26.31
CA ILE A 78 -14.51 -25.09 -25.26
C ILE A 78 -15.53 -24.14 -25.90
N HIS A 79 -16.74 -24.64 -26.16
CA HIS A 79 -17.81 -23.89 -26.84
C HIS A 79 -19.11 -23.84 -26.02
N SER A 80 -19.22 -24.61 -24.96
CA SER A 80 -20.42 -24.75 -24.16
C SER A 80 -20.15 -24.74 -22.65
N MET A 81 -21.20 -24.49 -21.86
CA MET A 81 -21.16 -24.67 -20.41
C MET A 81 -20.72 -26.07 -20.02
N LYS A 82 -21.19 -27.10 -20.73
CA LYS A 82 -20.84 -28.49 -20.48
C LYS A 82 -19.33 -28.76 -20.60
N ASP A 83 -18.67 -28.12 -21.56
CA ASP A 83 -17.21 -28.26 -21.71
C ASP A 83 -16.45 -27.70 -20.51
N LEU A 84 -16.91 -26.57 -19.94
CA LEU A 84 -16.34 -26.00 -18.72
C LEU A 84 -16.59 -26.89 -17.50
N VAL A 85 -17.80 -27.45 -17.36
CA VAL A 85 -18.14 -28.40 -16.28
C VAL A 85 -17.23 -29.63 -16.36
N ASN A 86 -17.08 -30.22 -17.53
CA ASN A 86 -16.19 -31.38 -17.73
C ASN A 86 -14.73 -31.06 -17.33
N ILE A 87 -14.26 -29.84 -17.60
CA ILE A 87 -12.91 -29.43 -17.19
C ILE A 87 -12.86 -29.23 -15.66
N ALA A 88 -13.90 -28.67 -15.07
CA ALA A 88 -13.98 -28.47 -13.61
C ALA A 88 -13.94 -29.82 -12.86
N GLU A 89 -14.68 -30.81 -13.34
CA GLU A 89 -14.72 -32.16 -12.73
C GLU A 89 -13.37 -32.91 -12.81
N MET A 90 -12.53 -32.59 -13.79
CA MET A 90 -11.20 -33.19 -13.92
C MET A 90 -10.15 -32.61 -12.97
N GLN A 91 -10.51 -31.59 -12.17
CA GLN A 91 -9.54 -30.87 -11.35
C GLN A 91 -9.66 -31.31 -9.87
N GLY A 92 -8.68 -32.10 -9.42
CA GLY A 92 -8.57 -32.55 -8.02
C GLY A 92 -7.57 -31.77 -7.18
N ASN A 93 -7.08 -30.62 -7.65
CA ASN A 93 -6.03 -29.83 -7.00
C ASN A 93 -6.61 -28.59 -6.29
N GLU A 94 -5.76 -27.88 -5.54
CA GLU A 94 -6.09 -26.61 -4.85
C GLU A 94 -6.69 -25.53 -5.78
N ILE A 95 -6.59 -25.71 -7.10
CA ILE A 95 -7.23 -24.84 -8.11
C ILE A 95 -8.51 -25.47 -8.60
N GLN A 96 -9.61 -24.72 -8.52
CA GLN A 96 -10.94 -25.15 -8.94
C GLN A 96 -11.55 -24.18 -9.95
N LEU A 97 -12.44 -24.69 -10.80
CA LEU A 97 -13.38 -23.89 -11.58
C LEU A 97 -14.74 -23.90 -10.88
N THR A 98 -15.37 -22.72 -10.77
CA THR A 98 -16.76 -22.65 -10.30
C THR A 98 -17.71 -23.16 -11.40
N GLU A 99 -18.94 -23.45 -11.01
CA GLU A 99 -20.00 -23.68 -11.98
C GLU A 99 -20.09 -22.51 -12.96
N PRO A 100 -20.27 -22.79 -14.28
CA PRO A 100 -20.38 -21.74 -15.28
C PRO A 100 -21.66 -20.90 -15.10
N VAL A 101 -21.50 -19.59 -15.25
CA VAL A 101 -22.59 -18.61 -15.17
C VAL A 101 -22.80 -17.98 -16.55
N GLU A 102 -24.06 -17.96 -17.03
CA GLU A 102 -24.42 -17.29 -18.29
C GLU A 102 -24.45 -15.78 -18.10
N ILE A 103 -23.90 -15.05 -19.09
CA ILE A 103 -23.96 -13.60 -19.17
C ILE A 103 -24.23 -13.11 -20.58
N VAL A 104 -24.70 -11.87 -20.68
CA VAL A 104 -24.86 -11.16 -21.96
C VAL A 104 -23.78 -10.08 -22.03
N LEU A 105 -22.95 -10.18 -23.07
CA LEU A 105 -21.91 -9.19 -23.35
C LEU A 105 -22.47 -8.08 -24.26
N GLU A 106 -22.21 -6.84 -23.90
CA GLU A 106 -22.58 -5.67 -24.69
C GLU A 106 -21.33 -5.10 -25.38
N GLY A 107 -21.20 -5.38 -26.70
CA GLY A 107 -20.38 -4.60 -27.65
C GLY A 107 -18.92 -4.27 -27.33
N SER A 108 -18.25 -4.98 -26.44
CA SER A 108 -16.84 -4.71 -26.08
C SER A 108 -15.86 -5.50 -26.95
N GLN A 109 -14.77 -4.85 -27.38
CA GLN A 109 -13.65 -5.55 -28.05
C GLN A 109 -12.89 -6.46 -27.07
N ASP A 110 -12.86 -6.12 -25.78
CA ASP A 110 -12.31 -6.93 -24.71
C ASP A 110 -13.32 -7.09 -23.58
N PRO A 111 -14.16 -8.15 -23.62
CA PRO A 111 -15.13 -8.42 -22.57
C PRO A 111 -14.51 -9.07 -21.32
N LEU A 112 -13.31 -9.63 -21.43
CA LEU A 112 -12.64 -10.35 -20.33
C LEU A 112 -12.16 -9.40 -19.24
N THR A 113 -11.51 -8.30 -19.61
CA THR A 113 -10.88 -7.37 -18.66
C THR A 113 -11.86 -6.75 -17.66
N PRO A 114 -13.02 -6.19 -18.06
CA PRO A 114 -13.96 -5.62 -17.08
C PRO A 114 -14.55 -6.65 -16.11
N LEU A 115 -14.79 -7.88 -16.60
CA LEU A 115 -15.25 -8.98 -15.76
C LEU A 115 -14.18 -9.42 -14.77
N TYR A 116 -12.96 -9.57 -15.24
CA TYR A 116 -11.82 -9.93 -14.42
C TYR A 116 -11.58 -8.91 -13.30
N ASP A 117 -11.55 -7.63 -13.63
CA ASP A 117 -11.34 -6.55 -12.66
C ASP A 117 -12.45 -6.51 -11.59
N ARG A 118 -13.68 -6.86 -11.96
CA ARG A 118 -14.82 -6.90 -11.05
C ARG A 118 -14.85 -8.14 -10.17
N LEU A 119 -14.45 -9.32 -10.68
CA LEU A 119 -14.71 -10.62 -10.05
C LEU A 119 -13.47 -11.24 -9.42
N VAL A 120 -12.28 -10.90 -9.90
CA VAL A 120 -10.99 -11.47 -9.46
C VAL A 120 -10.12 -10.43 -8.76
N GLU A 121 -9.88 -9.30 -9.41
CA GLU A 121 -9.21 -8.22 -8.70
C GLU A 121 -10.24 -7.62 -7.76
N SER A 122 -9.96 -7.71 -6.45
CA SER A 122 -10.76 -6.93 -5.52
C SER A 122 -10.76 -5.49 -6.01
N VAL A 123 -11.91 -4.85 -5.96
CA VAL A 123 -12.03 -3.40 -5.98
C VAL A 123 -11.48 -2.86 -4.64
N GLU A 124 -10.27 -3.29 -4.26
CA GLU A 124 -9.40 -2.32 -3.68
C GLU A 124 -9.29 -1.28 -4.78
N HIS A 125 -10.02 -0.18 -4.63
CA HIS A 125 -9.63 1.05 -5.31
C HIS A 125 -8.11 1.00 -5.32
N LYS A 126 -7.47 0.96 -6.52
CA LYS A 126 -6.03 1.19 -6.64
C LYS A 126 -5.86 2.48 -5.86
N LYS A 127 -5.63 2.35 -4.54
CA LYS A 127 -5.24 3.49 -3.71
C LYS A 127 -4.02 3.92 -4.47
N LYS A 128 -4.16 4.98 -5.31
CA LYS A 128 -3.04 5.57 -6.04
C LYS A 128 -1.93 5.52 -5.04
N ARG A 129 -0.87 4.73 -5.30
CA ARG A 129 0.23 4.56 -4.35
C ARG A 129 0.61 5.96 -3.98
N ARG A 130 0.13 6.40 -2.81
CA ARG A 130 0.39 7.76 -2.37
C ARG A 130 1.89 7.87 -2.28
N THR A 131 2.44 8.85 -2.94
CA THR A 131 3.88 9.14 -2.83
C THR A 131 4.19 9.23 -1.34
N PRO A 132 5.18 8.49 -0.82
CA PRO A 132 5.54 8.56 0.59
C PRO A 132 5.71 10.02 1.04
N LEU A 133 5.25 10.36 2.22
CA LEU A 133 5.27 11.74 2.71
C LEU A 133 6.69 12.33 2.69
N ARG A 134 7.70 11.53 3.02
CA ARG A 134 9.12 11.89 2.88
C ARG A 134 9.45 12.35 1.45
N THR A 135 9.04 11.59 0.44
CA THR A 135 9.28 11.93 -0.97
C THR A 135 8.50 13.19 -1.40
N GLN A 136 7.33 13.43 -0.82
CA GLN A 136 6.57 14.66 -1.08
C GLN A 136 7.31 15.87 -0.52
N LEU A 137 7.78 15.79 0.72
CA LEU A 137 8.57 16.84 1.36
C LEU A 137 9.87 17.11 0.57
N GLU A 138 10.61 16.06 0.23
CA GLU A 138 11.84 16.16 -0.56
C GLU A 138 11.62 16.90 -1.89
N ARG A 139 10.55 16.57 -2.62
CA ARG A 139 10.20 17.25 -3.87
C ARG A 139 9.94 18.74 -3.66
N ARG A 140 9.27 19.12 -2.57
CA ARG A 140 9.01 20.52 -2.24
C ARG A 140 10.29 21.27 -1.85
N LEU A 141 11.17 20.65 -1.06
CA LEU A 141 12.49 21.20 -0.71
C LEU A 141 13.35 21.42 -1.96
N LYS A 142 13.35 20.47 -2.90
CA LYS A 142 14.03 20.59 -4.19
C LYS A 142 13.44 21.72 -5.05
N ALA A 143 12.13 21.80 -5.18
CA ALA A 143 11.44 22.83 -5.95
C ALA A 143 11.71 24.25 -5.41
N ALA A 144 11.76 24.40 -4.09
CA ALA A 144 12.11 25.65 -3.42
C ALA A 144 13.62 25.94 -3.40
N LYS A 145 14.48 25.05 -3.90
CA LYS A 145 15.95 25.15 -3.91
C LYS A 145 16.56 25.26 -2.52
N VAL A 146 15.88 24.74 -1.49
CA VAL A 146 16.32 24.79 -0.08
C VAL A 146 16.98 23.49 0.39
N LEU A 147 17.00 22.45 -0.42
CA LEU A 147 17.62 21.17 -0.07
C LEU A 147 19.10 21.30 0.33
N LYS A 148 19.80 22.33 -0.16
CA LYS A 148 21.19 22.64 0.22
C LYS A 148 21.38 23.06 1.69
N PHE A 149 20.31 23.34 2.41
CA PHE A 149 20.30 23.67 3.83
C PHE A 149 19.79 22.51 4.70
N VAL A 150 19.53 21.36 4.08
CA VAL A 150 18.89 20.21 4.71
C VAL A 150 19.78 18.99 4.57
N ASP A 151 20.06 18.33 5.67
CA ASP A 151 20.75 17.05 5.70
C ASP A 151 19.72 15.94 5.44
N GLU A 152 20.04 15.06 4.50
CA GLU A 152 19.20 13.89 4.21
C GLU A 152 19.62 12.71 5.11
N SER A 153 18.66 12.11 5.81
CA SER A 153 18.87 10.97 6.71
C SER A 153 19.94 11.23 7.80
N PRO A 154 19.85 12.35 8.55
CA PRO A 154 20.82 12.62 9.60
C PRO A 154 20.78 11.56 10.70
N ASN A 155 21.96 11.25 11.22
CA ASN A 155 22.13 10.40 12.40
C ASN A 155 22.64 11.27 13.53
N VAL A 156 21.88 11.35 14.62
CA VAL A 156 22.26 12.08 15.82
C VAL A 156 22.57 11.11 16.95
N LYS A 157 23.49 11.51 17.85
CA LYS A 157 23.89 10.76 19.03
C LYS A 157 23.70 11.63 20.26
N PRO A 158 22.48 11.68 20.82
CA PRO A 158 22.21 12.50 21.99
C PRO A 158 23.12 12.14 23.15
N ALA A 159 23.58 13.12 23.91
CA ALA A 159 24.50 12.94 25.05
C ALA A 159 23.89 11.95 26.06
N GLY A 160 24.70 10.96 26.47
CA GLY A 160 24.24 9.86 27.32
C GLY A 160 23.51 8.72 26.59
N LEU A 161 23.34 8.81 25.27
CA LEU A 161 22.72 7.78 24.41
C LEU A 161 23.57 7.48 23.18
N GLU A 162 24.88 7.70 23.25
CA GLU A 162 25.80 7.61 22.11
C GLU A 162 25.84 6.22 21.45
N GLU A 163 25.47 5.18 22.22
CA GLU A 163 25.39 3.81 21.73
C GLU A 163 24.13 3.55 20.87
N LEU A 164 23.17 4.46 20.91
CA LEU A 164 21.89 4.36 20.18
C LEU A 164 21.77 5.50 19.16
N PRO A 165 22.42 5.39 17.98
CA PRO A 165 22.30 6.41 16.96
C PRO A 165 20.85 6.48 16.47
N LEU A 166 20.27 7.69 16.48
CA LEU A 166 18.91 7.95 16.04
C LEU A 166 18.93 8.53 14.63
N SER A 167 18.16 7.92 13.73
CA SER A 167 18.05 8.35 12.34
C SER A 167 16.71 9.03 12.11
N PHE A 168 16.74 10.16 11.39
CA PHE A 168 15.55 10.92 11.00
C PHE A 168 15.49 11.10 9.49
N ASP A 169 14.35 11.55 8.96
CA ASP A 169 14.20 11.72 7.52
C ASP A 169 15.02 12.89 6.98
N PHE A 170 15.02 14.03 7.70
CA PHE A 170 15.77 15.23 7.37
C PHE A 170 16.22 15.96 8.63
N GLY A 171 17.25 16.82 8.46
CA GLY A 171 17.72 17.73 9.50
C GLY A 171 18.11 19.08 8.91
N TYR A 172 18.00 20.16 9.68
CA TYR A 172 18.49 21.48 9.27
C TYR A 172 18.86 22.35 10.48
N GLN A 173 19.81 23.26 10.30
CA GLN A 173 20.28 24.17 11.35
C GLN A 173 19.64 25.55 11.21
N ASN A 174 19.14 26.09 12.32
CA ASN A 174 18.71 27.50 12.45
C ASN A 174 18.96 28.06 13.86
N GLY A 175 20.16 27.84 14.39
CA GLY A 175 20.49 28.09 15.79
C GLY A 175 20.32 26.83 16.65
N THR A 176 19.30 26.03 16.39
CA THR A 176 19.06 24.69 16.93
C THR A 176 19.04 23.70 15.79
N TYR A 177 19.49 22.46 15.99
CA TYR A 177 19.38 21.42 14.96
C TYR A 177 18.01 20.80 14.98
N ASN A 178 17.24 21.08 13.93
CA ASN A 178 15.87 20.64 13.78
C ASN A 178 15.82 19.31 13.00
N LEU A 179 15.37 18.27 13.65
CA LEU A 179 15.17 16.94 13.08
C LEU A 179 13.74 16.81 12.55
N ILE A 180 13.56 16.27 11.37
CA ILE A 180 12.26 16.09 10.75
C ILE A 180 11.99 14.60 10.59
N GLU A 181 10.87 14.14 11.15
CA GLU A 181 10.32 12.81 10.94
C GLU A 181 8.98 12.90 10.21
N THR A 182 8.76 12.06 9.20
CA THR A 182 7.52 12.04 8.43
C THR A 182 6.68 10.81 8.76
N LYS A 183 5.40 10.98 9.08
CA LYS A 183 4.47 9.88 9.40
C LYS A 183 3.15 10.00 8.64
N ALA A 184 2.75 8.94 7.95
CA ALA A 184 1.42 8.84 7.36
C ALA A 184 0.45 8.22 8.38
N LEU A 185 -0.33 9.05 9.07
CA LEU A 185 -1.24 8.63 10.14
C LEU A 185 -2.70 8.45 9.67
N GLY A 186 -3.01 8.90 8.47
CA GLY A 186 -4.38 8.90 7.93
C GLY A 186 -5.05 7.53 7.76
N HIS A 187 -4.27 6.43 7.87
CA HIS A 187 -4.77 5.07 7.82
C HIS A 187 -5.19 4.51 9.19
N LEU A 188 -4.88 5.22 10.28
CA LEU A 188 -5.23 4.80 11.64
C LEU A 188 -6.71 5.09 11.89
N GLU A 189 -7.51 4.04 12.03
CA GLU A 189 -8.97 4.14 12.18
C GLU A 189 -9.38 4.48 13.61
N SER A 190 -8.54 4.17 14.62
CA SER A 190 -8.88 4.40 16.02
C SER A 190 -8.09 5.56 16.63
N GLU A 191 -8.78 6.39 17.43
CA GLU A 191 -8.15 7.48 18.18
C GLU A 191 -7.04 6.98 19.12
N PRO A 192 -7.17 5.86 19.86
CA PRO A 192 -6.08 5.35 20.70
C PRO A 192 -4.80 5.02 19.91
N ALA A 193 -4.93 4.46 18.69
CA ALA A 193 -3.76 4.15 17.87
C ALA A 193 -3.05 5.45 17.41
N LEU A 194 -3.82 6.48 17.04
CA LEU A 194 -3.30 7.80 16.70
C LEU A 194 -2.59 8.43 17.89
N VAL A 195 -3.22 8.44 19.06
CA VAL A 195 -2.65 8.99 20.31
C VAL A 195 -1.34 8.30 20.65
N ASN A 196 -1.27 6.96 20.59
CA ASN A 196 -0.04 6.22 20.88
C ASN A 196 1.12 6.61 19.95
N GLN A 197 0.85 6.81 18.65
CA GLN A 197 1.88 7.27 17.71
C GLN A 197 2.39 8.67 18.03
N LEU A 198 1.50 9.56 18.44
CA LEU A 198 1.85 10.95 18.77
C LEU A 198 2.54 11.06 20.14
N VAL A 199 2.11 10.26 21.13
CA VAL A 199 2.80 10.16 22.43
C VAL A 199 4.22 9.62 22.25
N GLY A 200 4.42 8.64 21.36
CA GLY A 200 5.77 8.18 21.02
C GLY A 200 6.64 9.31 20.44
N ALA A 201 6.09 10.12 19.54
CA ALA A 201 6.81 11.27 19.00
C ALA A 201 7.08 12.35 20.06
N ALA A 202 6.14 12.61 20.97
CA ALA A 202 6.34 13.51 22.11
C ALA A 202 7.47 13.01 23.03
N GLY A 203 7.52 11.71 23.33
CA GLY A 203 8.60 11.09 24.11
C GLY A 203 9.97 11.31 23.48
N TRP A 204 10.07 11.13 22.16
CA TRP A 204 11.29 11.43 21.42
C TRP A 204 11.65 12.92 21.45
N GLY A 205 10.69 13.83 21.27
CA GLY A 205 10.93 15.27 21.33
C GLY A 205 11.49 15.71 22.67
N GLY A 206 10.88 15.30 23.77
CA GLY A 206 11.37 15.60 25.12
C GLY A 206 12.73 15.01 25.40
N LEU A 207 13.02 13.79 24.92
CA LEU A 207 14.33 13.17 25.06
C LEU A 207 15.41 13.94 24.29
N LEU A 208 15.15 14.32 23.05
CA LEU A 208 16.07 15.07 22.21
C LEU A 208 16.37 16.47 22.81
N ALA A 209 15.34 17.16 23.31
CA ALA A 209 15.48 18.46 23.94
C ALA A 209 16.31 18.40 25.22
N ALA A 210 16.21 17.31 25.99
CA ALA A 210 16.96 17.10 27.22
C ALA A 210 18.45 16.67 27.00
N HIS A 211 18.73 16.09 25.81
CA HIS A 211 20.03 15.49 25.50
C HIS A 211 20.60 16.07 24.19
N PRO A 212 21.30 17.20 24.22
CA PRO A 212 21.92 17.79 23.05
C PRO A 212 22.96 16.85 22.43
N ASP A 213 23.13 16.90 21.13
CA ASP A 213 24.16 16.15 20.43
C ASP A 213 25.50 16.92 20.51
N PRO A 214 26.62 16.27 20.87
CA PRO A 214 27.92 16.94 21.00
C PRO A 214 28.43 17.59 19.70
N GLN A 215 27.95 17.15 18.53
CA GLN A 215 28.41 17.65 17.23
C GLN A 215 27.55 18.78 16.70
N VAL A 216 26.20 18.67 16.84
CA VAL A 216 25.25 19.60 16.24
C VAL A 216 24.55 20.50 17.27
N GLY A 217 24.72 20.24 18.57
CA GLY A 217 24.17 21.06 19.65
C GLY A 217 22.74 20.67 20.05
N GLU A 218 21.94 21.68 20.41
CA GLU A 218 20.56 21.49 20.83
C GLU A 218 19.73 20.86 19.69
N LEU A 219 18.90 19.89 20.06
CA LEU A 219 18.06 19.13 19.14
C LEU A 219 16.57 19.50 19.32
N ARG A 220 15.83 19.62 18.25
CA ARG A 220 14.37 19.75 18.26
C ARG A 220 13.73 18.82 17.24
N LEU A 221 12.57 18.26 17.58
CA LEU A 221 11.83 17.38 16.68
C LEU A 221 10.69 18.13 15.99
N THR A 222 10.63 18.01 14.68
CA THR A 222 9.48 18.40 13.86
C THR A 222 8.84 17.13 13.30
N LEU A 223 7.63 16.81 13.75
CA LEU A 223 6.82 15.73 13.21
C LEU A 223 5.97 16.26 12.05
N VAL A 224 6.25 15.81 10.86
CA VAL A 224 5.42 16.06 9.68
C VAL A 224 4.46 14.89 9.52
N ALA A 225 3.16 15.12 9.63
CA ALA A 225 2.17 14.05 9.63
C ALA A 225 1.05 14.27 8.61
N GLU A 226 0.66 13.20 7.90
CA GLU A 226 -0.53 13.18 7.06
C GLU A 226 -1.70 12.60 7.87
N PHE A 227 -2.78 13.37 8.02
CA PHE A 227 -3.98 13.00 8.76
C PHE A 227 -5.15 12.68 7.83
N GLY A 228 -6.02 11.76 8.27
CA GLY A 228 -7.31 11.50 7.63
C GLY A 228 -8.36 12.56 7.97
N PRO A 229 -9.43 12.67 7.17
CA PRO A 229 -10.50 13.65 7.42
C PRO A 229 -11.13 13.54 8.81
N HIS A 230 -11.30 12.32 9.32
CA HIS A 230 -11.89 12.01 10.63
C HIS A 230 -10.97 12.31 11.82
N GLN A 231 -9.70 12.64 11.58
CA GLN A 231 -8.72 12.92 12.63
C GLN A 231 -8.50 14.42 12.86
N ARG A 232 -9.14 15.29 12.07
CA ARG A 232 -8.91 16.74 12.12
C ARG A 232 -9.36 17.38 13.42
N ASP A 233 -10.39 16.86 14.04
CA ASP A 233 -10.95 17.41 15.28
C ASP A 233 -10.01 17.23 16.48
N VAL A 234 -9.12 16.23 16.44
CA VAL A 234 -8.16 15.98 17.52
C VAL A 234 -6.83 16.74 17.35
N LEU A 235 -6.57 17.31 16.16
CA LEU A 235 -5.31 18.00 15.85
C LEU A 235 -4.94 19.14 16.82
N PRO A 236 -5.85 20.05 17.22
CA PRO A 236 -5.50 21.14 18.13
C PRO A 236 -5.00 20.63 19.48
N LYS A 237 -5.65 19.57 20.02
CA LYS A 237 -5.25 18.91 21.27
C LYS A 237 -3.88 18.26 21.13
N MET A 238 -3.64 17.59 20.02
CA MET A 238 -2.36 16.90 19.77
C MET A 238 -1.20 17.88 19.59
N ARG A 239 -1.44 19.01 18.90
CA ARG A 239 -0.43 20.09 18.79
C ARG A 239 0.02 20.59 20.15
N ARG A 240 -0.92 20.79 21.09
CA ARG A 240 -0.59 21.24 22.44
C ARG A 240 0.27 20.20 23.18
N ILE A 241 -0.12 18.94 23.16
CA ILE A 241 0.64 17.86 23.82
C ILE A 241 2.07 17.76 23.25
N LEU A 242 2.20 17.81 21.93
CA LEU A 242 3.51 17.74 21.27
C LEU A 242 4.36 18.97 21.58
N SER A 243 3.77 20.18 21.62
CA SER A 243 4.52 21.39 21.94
C SER A 243 5.01 21.45 23.40
N GLU A 244 4.27 20.85 24.34
CA GLU A 244 4.69 20.67 25.74
C GLU A 244 5.90 19.70 25.85
N ALA A 245 6.16 18.90 24.82
CA ALA A 245 7.28 17.97 24.71
C ALA A 245 8.32 18.42 23.66
N ASP A 246 8.48 19.72 23.43
CA ASP A 246 9.43 20.30 22.47
C ASP A 246 9.34 19.71 21.05
N THR A 247 8.15 19.24 20.67
CA THR A 247 7.88 18.68 19.34
C THR A 247 6.94 19.58 18.55
N THR A 248 7.38 20.03 17.39
CA THR A 248 6.54 20.79 16.47
C THR A 248 5.74 19.85 15.57
N LEU A 249 4.41 20.02 15.50
CA LEU A 249 3.55 19.25 14.58
C LEU A 249 3.22 20.07 13.34
N VAL A 250 3.58 19.54 12.18
CA VAL A 250 3.24 20.09 10.85
C VAL A 250 2.32 19.13 10.13
N ASP A 251 1.12 19.61 9.74
CA ASP A 251 0.22 18.86 8.86
C ASP A 251 0.80 18.83 7.43
N ALA A 252 0.76 17.66 6.79
CA ALA A 252 1.19 17.48 5.40
C ALA A 252 0.46 18.42 4.41
N ALA A 253 -0.73 18.91 4.74
CA ALA A 253 -1.41 19.93 3.99
C ALA A 253 -0.67 21.29 3.99
N ASN A 254 0.18 21.54 4.98
CA ASN A 254 0.89 22.80 5.21
C ASN A 254 2.41 22.69 5.00
N LEU A 255 2.88 21.76 4.17
CA LEU A 255 4.32 21.58 3.89
C LEU A 255 5.00 22.84 3.37
N ASP A 256 4.27 23.69 2.63
CA ASP A 256 4.83 24.93 2.07
C ASP A 256 5.26 25.91 3.17
N SER A 257 4.57 25.94 4.32
CA SER A 257 4.96 26.78 5.44
C SER A 257 6.28 26.30 6.09
N LEU A 258 6.45 24.98 6.20
CA LEU A 258 7.71 24.39 6.69
C LEU A 258 8.87 24.70 5.74
N VAL A 259 8.66 24.49 4.43
CA VAL A 259 9.67 24.78 3.41
C VAL A 259 10.07 26.27 3.40
N HIS A 260 9.08 27.17 3.57
CA HIS A 260 9.34 28.61 3.68
C HIS A 260 10.14 28.95 4.95
N SER A 261 9.81 28.34 6.08
CA SER A 261 10.55 28.51 7.33
C SER A 261 12.02 28.06 7.18
N ILE A 262 12.27 26.92 6.54
CA ILE A 262 13.64 26.45 6.26
C ILE A 262 14.36 27.42 5.30
N ALA A 263 13.66 27.94 4.29
CA ALA A 263 14.24 28.88 3.35
C ALA A 263 14.68 30.20 4.00
N SER A 264 13.93 30.67 4.99
CA SER A 264 14.17 31.94 5.68
C SER A 264 15.18 31.86 6.82
N SER A 265 15.33 30.70 7.44
CA SER A 265 16.14 30.55 8.66
C SER A 265 17.25 29.49 8.55
N GLY A 266 17.22 28.63 7.52
CA GLY A 266 18.21 27.57 7.34
C GLY A 266 19.62 28.14 7.08
N GLN A 267 20.60 27.62 7.82
CA GLN A 267 22.02 27.93 7.66
C GLN A 267 22.73 26.71 7.05
N ARG A 268 23.78 26.94 6.26
CA ARG A 268 24.67 25.86 5.82
C ARG A 268 25.54 25.43 7.01
N HIS A 269 25.65 24.13 7.19
CA HIS A 269 26.69 23.50 8.00
C HIS A 269 28.04 23.57 7.34
#